data_0155b367d98d285df96160b4ac75df03
#
_entry.id   0155b367d98d285df96160b4ac75df03
#
_cell.length_a   1.000
_cell.length_b   1.000
_cell.length_c   1.000
_cell.angle_alpha   90.00
_cell.angle_beta   90.00
_cell.angle_gamma   90.00
#
_symmetry.space_group_name_H-M   'P 1'
#
loop_
_entity.id
_entity.type
_entity.pdbx_description
1 polymer ?
#
loop_
_entity_poly.entity_id
_entity_poly.type
_entity_poly.pdbx_seq_one_letter_code
_entity_poly.pdbx_strand_id
1 'polypeptide(L)'
;KNTQVGIGEWQIQAMIEGCFQSHGSQWSYPSIVGGGDNATILHYHTNRKTVADGELVLVDAGCEVDGYASDITRTWPVNGKFSDSQKEIYNLVLEAELAGIAACKIGAPWNASHIATMEVISKGLIELGILDCSFDEAMGDELDGKTRQFFMHGTSHSLGLDVHDVGVTRPGGKGDGRLLQEGMVLTVEPGLYFASWREDIQVPERYSGIGVRIEDDVLITKDGPVVLT
;
A
#
# COMPACT_ATOMS: atom_id res chain seq x y z
N LYS A 1 3.34 18.00 7.02
CA LYS A 1 3.43 19.20 7.90
C LYS A 1 2.24 20.17 7.71
N ASN A 2 1.54 20.11 6.58
CA ASN A 2 0.47 21.05 6.24
C ASN A 2 -0.95 20.47 6.40
N THR A 3 -1.09 19.20 6.78
CA THR A 3 -2.39 18.59 7.06
C THR A 3 -2.87 18.99 8.45
N GLN A 4 -4.14 19.33 8.54
CA GLN A 4 -4.82 19.67 9.79
C GLN A 4 -6.28 19.24 9.72
N VAL A 5 -6.91 19.08 10.86
CA VAL A 5 -8.36 18.77 10.95
C VAL A 5 -9.16 19.78 10.12
N GLY A 6 -10.09 19.28 9.31
CA GLY A 6 -10.90 20.09 8.42
C GLY A 6 -10.28 20.39 7.06
N ILE A 7 -9.10 19.84 6.75
CA ILE A 7 -8.51 19.96 5.41
C ILE A 7 -9.33 19.14 4.39
N GLY A 8 -9.49 19.66 3.18
CA GLY A 8 -10.08 18.92 2.07
C GLY A 8 -9.07 18.02 1.39
N GLU A 9 -9.49 16.82 0.99
CA GLU A 9 -8.65 15.89 0.20
C GLU A 9 -8.08 16.57 -1.06
N TRP A 10 -8.89 17.38 -1.76
CA TRP A 10 -8.47 18.20 -2.93
C TRP A 10 -7.38 19.22 -2.60
N GLN A 11 -7.32 19.72 -1.36
CA GLN A 11 -6.29 20.69 -0.94
C GLN A 11 -4.95 19.97 -0.76
N ILE A 12 -4.97 18.74 -0.22
CA ILE A 12 -3.77 17.91 -0.11
C ILE A 12 -3.26 17.56 -1.50
N GLN A 13 -4.15 17.10 -2.40
CA GLN A 13 -3.84 16.84 -3.80
C GLN A 13 -3.19 18.05 -4.47
N ALA A 14 -3.79 19.22 -4.37
CA ALA A 14 -3.28 20.45 -4.98
C ALA A 14 -1.89 20.85 -4.47
N MET A 15 -1.63 20.63 -3.16
CA MET A 15 -0.30 20.90 -2.58
C MET A 15 0.77 19.95 -3.12
N ILE A 16 0.46 18.67 -3.28
CA ILE A 16 1.39 17.65 -3.78
C ILE A 16 1.67 17.88 -5.27
N GLU A 17 0.62 17.97 -6.08
CA GLU A 17 0.76 18.19 -7.52
C GLU A 17 1.38 19.56 -7.85
N GLY A 18 1.08 20.59 -7.06
CA GLY A 18 1.75 21.88 -7.15
C GLY A 18 3.24 21.80 -6.80
N CYS A 19 3.62 20.93 -5.87
CA CYS A 19 5.03 20.65 -5.59
C CYS A 19 5.72 19.99 -6.80
N PHE A 20 5.11 18.99 -7.42
CA PHE A 20 5.63 18.36 -8.64
C PHE A 20 5.85 19.39 -9.74
N GLN A 21 4.83 20.21 -10.03
CA GLN A 21 4.91 21.25 -11.07
C GLN A 21 5.97 22.31 -10.75
N SER A 22 6.15 22.69 -9.48
CA SER A 22 7.16 23.65 -9.07
C SER A 22 8.59 23.18 -9.31
N HIS A 23 8.79 21.87 -9.47
CA HIS A 23 10.06 21.23 -9.80
C HIS A 23 10.16 20.79 -11.27
N GLY A 24 9.23 21.23 -12.11
CA GLY A 24 9.25 20.93 -13.55
C GLY A 24 8.78 19.52 -13.91
N SER A 25 8.13 18.83 -12.98
CA SER A 25 7.55 17.51 -13.20
C SER A 25 6.01 17.56 -13.21
N GLN A 26 5.39 16.47 -13.54
CA GLN A 26 3.94 16.28 -13.45
C GLN A 26 3.65 15.01 -12.62
N TRP A 27 2.39 14.75 -12.29
CA TRP A 27 2.00 13.48 -11.66
C TRP A 27 2.16 12.32 -12.67
N SER A 28 2.60 11.16 -12.18
CA SER A 28 2.69 9.92 -12.97
C SER A 28 1.33 9.22 -13.12
N TYR A 29 0.43 9.48 -12.18
CA TYR A 29 -0.97 9.04 -12.19
C TYR A 29 -1.82 10.01 -11.35
N PRO A 30 -3.16 10.06 -11.54
CA PRO A 30 -4.03 10.91 -10.73
C PRO A 30 -3.88 10.57 -9.24
N SER A 31 -3.44 11.55 -8.43
CA SER A 31 -3.18 11.34 -7.00
C SER A 31 -4.42 10.84 -6.27
N ILE A 32 -4.23 9.86 -5.40
CA ILE A 32 -5.24 9.32 -4.48
C ILE A 32 -5.07 10.00 -3.13
N VAL A 33 -6.12 10.64 -2.63
CA VAL A 33 -6.14 11.23 -1.28
C VAL A 33 -7.40 10.80 -0.58
N GLY A 34 -7.31 9.78 0.28
CA GLY A 34 -8.45 9.23 1.02
C GLY A 34 -8.40 9.58 2.50
N GLY A 35 -9.43 10.29 2.99
CA GLY A 35 -9.63 10.60 4.41
C GLY A 35 -10.61 9.64 5.08
N GLY A 36 -10.25 9.04 6.22
CA GLY A 36 -11.10 8.10 6.95
C GLY A 36 -11.49 6.91 6.08
N ASP A 37 -12.79 6.64 5.95
CA ASP A 37 -13.31 5.48 5.20
C ASP A 37 -12.97 5.51 3.70
N ASN A 38 -12.72 6.70 3.11
CA ASN A 38 -12.25 6.80 1.73
C ASN A 38 -10.86 6.16 1.53
N ALA A 39 -10.03 6.08 2.57
CA ALA A 39 -8.75 5.38 2.55
C ALA A 39 -8.90 3.87 2.35
N THR A 40 -10.11 3.31 2.49
CA THR A 40 -10.39 1.89 2.24
C THR A 40 -10.70 1.56 0.79
N ILE A 41 -10.80 2.57 -0.08
CA ILE A 41 -11.07 2.43 -1.52
C ILE A 41 -9.73 2.53 -2.25
N LEU A 42 -9.27 1.42 -2.84
CA LEU A 42 -7.91 1.26 -3.39
C LEU A 42 -7.51 2.36 -4.37
N HIS A 43 -8.36 2.67 -5.35
CA HIS A 43 -8.14 3.70 -6.36
C HIS A 43 -9.14 4.86 -6.20
N TYR A 44 -9.12 5.50 -5.03
CA TYR A 44 -9.99 6.61 -4.73
C TYR A 44 -9.49 7.92 -5.36
N HIS A 45 -10.05 8.32 -6.49
CA HIS A 45 -9.69 9.54 -7.22
C HIS A 45 -10.67 10.70 -7.06
N THR A 46 -11.73 10.52 -6.25
CA THR A 46 -12.74 11.56 -6.09
C THR A 46 -12.21 12.78 -5.34
N ASN A 47 -11.41 12.56 -4.29
CA ASN A 47 -10.71 13.57 -3.49
C ASN A 47 -11.57 14.77 -3.08
N ARG A 48 -12.80 14.54 -2.58
CA ARG A 48 -13.79 15.61 -2.31
C ARG A 48 -14.24 15.72 -0.86
N LYS A 49 -13.79 14.81 0.00
CA LYS A 49 -14.15 14.83 1.42
C LYS A 49 -13.30 15.84 2.19
N THR A 50 -13.90 16.42 3.22
CA THR A 50 -13.19 17.14 4.28
C THR A 50 -12.84 16.14 5.37
N VAL A 51 -11.57 16.08 5.77
CA VAL A 51 -11.07 15.10 6.74
C VAL A 51 -11.38 15.56 8.15
N ALA A 52 -12.09 14.71 8.91
CA ALA A 52 -12.50 14.99 10.27
C ALA A 52 -11.42 14.66 11.30
N ASP A 53 -11.56 15.21 12.51
CA ASP A 53 -10.67 14.88 13.63
C ASP A 53 -10.72 13.37 13.94
N GLY A 54 -9.54 12.79 14.22
CA GLY A 54 -9.39 11.36 14.48
C GLY A 54 -9.32 10.47 13.24
N GLU A 55 -9.49 11.01 12.02
CA GLU A 55 -9.35 10.23 10.80
C GLU A 55 -7.90 10.10 10.34
N LEU A 56 -7.58 8.99 9.67
CA LEU A 56 -6.36 8.82 8.90
C LEU A 56 -6.50 9.51 7.54
N VAL A 57 -5.38 9.93 6.98
CA VAL A 57 -5.23 10.35 5.60
C VAL A 57 -4.25 9.38 4.94
N LEU A 58 -4.71 8.70 3.90
CA LEU A 58 -3.89 7.92 2.99
C LEU A 58 -3.67 8.75 1.73
N VAL A 59 -2.42 8.93 1.36
CA VAL A 59 -2.02 9.58 0.10
C VAL A 59 -1.16 8.63 -0.68
N ASP A 60 -1.57 8.41 -1.91
CA ASP A 60 -0.85 7.64 -2.91
C ASP A 60 -0.64 8.56 -4.11
N ALA A 61 0.62 8.95 -4.33
CA ALA A 61 0.99 9.95 -5.31
C ALA A 61 2.44 9.79 -5.74
N GLY A 62 2.67 9.87 -7.04
CA GLY A 62 3.99 9.86 -7.65
C GLY A 62 4.15 10.94 -8.71
N CYS A 63 5.37 11.34 -8.98
CA CYS A 63 5.69 12.26 -10.07
C CYS A 63 6.42 11.56 -11.22
N GLU A 64 6.31 12.16 -12.40
CA GLU A 64 7.05 11.75 -13.59
C GLU A 64 8.15 12.76 -13.89
N VAL A 65 9.38 12.28 -14.00
CA VAL A 65 10.54 13.08 -14.39
C VAL A 65 11.23 12.42 -15.58
N ASP A 66 11.39 13.16 -16.68
CA ASP A 66 12.01 12.68 -17.91
C ASP A 66 11.40 11.35 -18.44
N GLY A 67 10.09 11.16 -18.24
CA GLY A 67 9.34 10.00 -18.67
C GLY A 67 9.40 8.83 -17.68
N TYR A 68 10.08 8.95 -16.54
CA TYR A 68 10.10 7.91 -15.51
C TYR A 68 9.15 8.24 -14.35
N ALA A 69 8.30 7.28 -14.01
CA ALA A 69 7.34 7.37 -12.93
C ALA A 69 7.97 7.05 -11.57
N SER A 70 7.44 7.65 -10.51
CA SER A 70 7.56 7.19 -9.13
C SER A 70 6.20 6.85 -8.55
N ASP A 71 6.17 6.07 -7.47
CA ASP A 71 4.96 5.62 -6.80
C ASP A 71 5.17 5.54 -5.30
N ILE A 72 4.39 6.30 -4.52
CA ILE A 72 4.62 6.40 -3.08
C ILE A 72 3.29 6.51 -2.34
N THR A 73 3.04 5.59 -1.44
CA THR A 73 1.91 5.72 -0.51
C THR A 73 2.39 5.98 0.92
N ARG A 74 1.75 6.95 1.59
CA ARG A 74 1.93 7.21 3.02
C ARG A 74 0.58 7.41 3.69
N THR A 75 0.47 6.92 4.94
CA THR A 75 -0.73 7.07 5.77
C THR A 75 -0.37 7.71 7.10
N TRP A 76 -1.15 8.72 7.52
CA TRP A 76 -0.94 9.41 8.81
C TRP A 76 -2.25 9.93 9.39
N PRO A 77 -2.36 10.13 10.72
CA PRO A 77 -3.53 10.77 11.32
C PRO A 77 -3.55 12.28 11.02
N VAL A 78 -4.71 12.80 10.61
CA VAL A 78 -4.88 14.22 10.24
C VAL A 78 -4.51 15.18 11.38
N ASN A 79 -4.73 14.77 12.63
CA ASN A 79 -4.42 15.53 13.84
C ASN A 79 -3.02 15.24 14.42
N GLY A 80 -2.21 14.39 13.74
CA GLY A 80 -0.85 14.02 14.16
C GLY A 80 -0.79 12.96 15.26
N LYS A 81 -1.92 12.36 15.67
CA LYS A 81 -1.96 11.37 16.74
C LYS A 81 -2.79 10.14 16.33
N PHE A 82 -2.14 8.99 16.24
CA PHE A 82 -2.83 7.71 16.05
C PHE A 82 -3.69 7.35 17.27
N SER A 83 -4.89 6.82 17.05
CA SER A 83 -5.58 6.01 18.06
C SER A 83 -4.87 4.66 18.24
N ASP A 84 -5.19 3.93 19.31
CA ASP A 84 -4.58 2.63 19.55
C ASP A 84 -4.89 1.65 18.41
N SER A 85 -6.14 1.60 17.94
CA SER A 85 -6.53 0.74 16.80
C SER A 85 -5.83 1.12 15.49
N GLN A 86 -5.70 2.41 15.20
CA GLN A 86 -4.97 2.89 14.02
C GLN A 86 -3.49 2.51 14.09
N LYS A 87 -2.89 2.64 15.27
CA LYS A 87 -1.47 2.32 15.48
C LYS A 87 -1.21 0.82 15.34
N GLU A 88 -2.10 -0.03 15.84
CA GLU A 88 -2.02 -1.48 15.67
C GLU A 88 -1.98 -1.85 14.17
N ILE A 89 -2.93 -1.35 13.39
CA ILE A 89 -3.00 -1.63 11.94
C ILE A 89 -1.82 -1.00 11.19
N TYR A 90 -1.45 0.24 11.51
CA TYR A 90 -0.31 0.91 10.89
C TYR A 90 0.99 0.14 11.10
N ASN A 91 1.26 -0.31 12.34
CA ASN A 91 2.46 -1.06 12.66
C ASN A 91 2.48 -2.42 11.96
N LEU A 92 1.33 -3.09 11.83
CA LEU A 92 1.23 -4.36 11.12
C LEU A 92 1.54 -4.19 9.62
N VAL A 93 1.01 -3.13 8.99
CA VAL A 93 1.31 -2.83 7.57
C VAL A 93 2.78 -2.46 7.39
N LEU A 94 3.36 -1.66 8.29
CA LEU A 94 4.78 -1.31 8.24
C LEU A 94 5.68 -2.55 8.39
N GLU A 95 5.35 -3.46 9.30
CA GLU A 95 6.10 -4.72 9.45
C GLU A 95 6.00 -5.57 8.18
N ALA A 96 4.82 -5.64 7.58
CA ALA A 96 4.60 -6.36 6.32
C ALA A 96 5.39 -5.75 5.16
N GLU A 97 5.44 -4.42 5.06
CA GLU A 97 6.24 -3.71 4.06
C GLU A 97 7.74 -4.02 4.20
N LEU A 98 8.27 -3.88 5.41
CA LEU A 98 9.68 -4.18 5.70
C LEU A 98 10.04 -5.64 5.37
N ALA A 99 9.14 -6.59 5.64
CA ALA A 99 9.30 -7.99 5.27
C ALA A 99 9.28 -8.19 3.75
N GLY A 100 8.35 -7.51 3.06
CA GLY A 100 8.24 -7.52 1.61
C GLY A 100 9.50 -6.97 0.92
N ILE A 101 10.02 -5.83 1.39
CA ILE A 101 11.27 -5.23 0.92
C ILE A 101 12.44 -6.19 1.15
N ALA A 102 12.54 -6.79 2.34
CA ALA A 102 13.63 -7.73 2.67
C ALA A 102 13.62 -8.97 1.79
N ALA A 103 12.46 -9.36 1.23
CA ALA A 103 12.33 -10.48 0.30
C ALA A 103 12.75 -10.13 -1.15
N CYS A 104 12.88 -8.85 -1.50
CA CYS A 104 13.27 -8.36 -2.82
C CYS A 104 14.77 -8.54 -3.07
N LYS A 105 15.20 -9.77 -3.40
CA LYS A 105 16.61 -10.11 -3.62
C LYS A 105 16.82 -10.68 -5.02
N ILE A 106 18.01 -10.50 -5.57
CA ILE A 106 18.40 -11.16 -6.84
C ILE A 106 18.16 -12.68 -6.71
N GLY A 107 17.48 -13.24 -7.72
CA GLY A 107 17.15 -14.66 -7.78
C GLY A 107 15.93 -15.09 -6.96
N ALA A 108 15.34 -14.19 -6.17
CA ALA A 108 14.03 -14.44 -5.57
C ALA A 108 12.94 -14.42 -6.65
N PRO A 109 11.90 -15.23 -6.54
CA PRO A 109 10.77 -15.16 -7.46
C PRO A 109 9.98 -13.86 -7.28
N TRP A 110 9.26 -13.45 -8.32
CA TRP A 110 8.47 -12.22 -8.32
C TRP A 110 7.50 -12.10 -7.14
N ASN A 111 6.88 -13.22 -6.77
CA ASN A 111 5.91 -13.24 -5.66
C ASN A 111 6.54 -13.31 -4.26
N ALA A 112 7.87 -13.34 -4.13
CA ALA A 112 8.53 -13.45 -2.83
C ALA A 112 8.14 -12.32 -1.88
N SER A 113 8.06 -11.08 -2.38
CA SER A 113 7.57 -9.92 -1.61
C SER A 113 6.13 -10.13 -1.14
N HIS A 114 5.25 -10.59 -2.03
CA HIS A 114 3.84 -10.82 -1.69
C HIS A 114 3.67 -11.96 -0.66
N ILE A 115 4.42 -13.04 -0.78
CA ILE A 115 4.40 -14.13 0.21
C ILE A 115 4.82 -13.60 1.58
N ALA A 116 5.93 -12.87 1.65
CA ALA A 116 6.44 -12.33 2.91
C ALA A 116 5.45 -11.34 3.57
N THR A 117 4.82 -10.46 2.79
CA THR A 117 3.80 -9.54 3.30
C THR A 117 2.55 -10.27 3.78
N MET A 118 2.06 -11.25 3.00
CA MET A 118 0.88 -12.05 3.35
C MET A 118 1.11 -12.84 4.65
N GLU A 119 2.31 -13.40 4.86
CA GLU A 119 2.66 -14.12 6.09
C GLU A 119 2.57 -13.22 7.32
N VAL A 120 3.14 -12.02 7.26
CA VAL A 120 3.12 -11.05 8.37
C VAL A 120 1.69 -10.60 8.65
N ILE A 121 0.96 -10.19 7.60
CA ILE A 121 -0.42 -9.73 7.73
C ILE A 121 -1.32 -10.84 8.29
N SER A 122 -1.22 -12.07 7.77
CA SER A 122 -2.05 -13.20 8.23
C SER A 122 -1.83 -13.49 9.71
N LYS A 123 -0.57 -13.54 10.16
CA LYS A 123 -0.23 -13.74 11.58
C LYS A 123 -0.80 -12.59 12.43
N GLY A 124 -0.56 -11.34 12.03
CA GLY A 124 -1.03 -10.18 12.77
C GLY A 124 -2.55 -10.09 12.86
N LEU A 125 -3.28 -10.39 11.79
CA LEU A 125 -4.75 -10.38 11.82
C LEU A 125 -5.32 -11.47 12.76
N ILE A 126 -4.66 -12.62 12.85
CA ILE A 126 -5.03 -13.68 13.82
C ILE A 126 -4.69 -13.23 15.26
N GLU A 127 -3.50 -12.70 15.50
CA GLU A 127 -3.05 -12.22 16.82
C GLU A 127 -3.93 -11.08 17.36
N LEU A 128 -4.38 -10.18 16.46
CA LEU A 128 -5.33 -9.11 16.81
C LEU A 128 -6.78 -9.59 16.98
N GLY A 129 -7.05 -10.88 16.74
CA GLY A 129 -8.38 -11.47 16.83
C GLY A 129 -9.35 -10.97 15.75
N ILE A 130 -8.82 -10.46 14.64
CA ILE A 130 -9.61 -10.02 13.47
C ILE A 130 -10.02 -11.23 12.63
N LEU A 131 -9.12 -12.20 12.49
CA LEU A 131 -9.40 -13.49 11.88
C LEU A 131 -9.41 -14.59 12.96
N ASP A 132 -10.53 -15.34 13.03
CA ASP A 132 -10.66 -16.54 13.84
C ASP A 132 -10.51 -17.77 12.93
N CYS A 133 -9.25 -18.15 12.65
CA CYS A 133 -8.93 -19.27 11.78
C CYS A 133 -7.46 -19.70 11.95
N SER A 134 -7.09 -20.85 11.37
CA SER A 134 -5.69 -21.28 11.29
C SER A 134 -4.88 -20.37 10.35
N PHE A 135 -3.57 -20.41 10.51
CA PHE A 135 -2.66 -19.67 9.61
C PHE A 135 -2.81 -20.14 8.14
N ASP A 136 -2.96 -21.45 7.92
CA ASP A 136 -3.13 -22.00 6.57
C ASP A 136 -4.44 -21.52 5.92
N GLU A 137 -5.55 -21.43 6.70
CA GLU A 137 -6.81 -20.85 6.21
C GLU A 137 -6.70 -19.33 5.95
N ALA A 138 -5.89 -18.62 6.74
CA ALA A 138 -5.64 -17.20 6.52
C ALA A 138 -4.85 -16.95 5.24
N MET A 139 -3.82 -17.76 4.97
CA MET A 139 -2.99 -17.68 3.76
C MET A 139 -3.70 -18.20 2.52
N GLY A 140 -4.35 -19.37 2.60
CA GLY A 140 -4.86 -20.12 1.45
C GLY A 140 -3.75 -20.75 0.61
N ASP A 141 -4.09 -21.77 -0.17
CA ASP A 141 -3.11 -22.55 -0.96
C ASP A 141 -2.43 -21.73 -2.07
N GLU A 142 -3.18 -20.78 -2.65
CA GLU A 142 -2.69 -19.88 -3.71
C GLU A 142 -2.65 -18.41 -3.25
N LEU A 143 -2.43 -18.15 -1.95
CA LEU A 143 -2.49 -16.83 -1.31
C LEU A 143 -3.87 -16.16 -1.45
N ASP A 144 -4.90 -16.98 -1.44
CA ASP A 144 -6.31 -16.61 -1.65
C ASP A 144 -7.17 -16.78 -0.40
N GLY A 145 -6.54 -17.01 0.76
CA GLY A 145 -7.18 -17.25 2.04
C GLY A 145 -7.91 -16.04 2.63
N LYS A 146 -8.34 -16.19 3.90
CA LYS A 146 -9.18 -15.19 4.58
C LYS A 146 -8.53 -13.82 4.75
N THR A 147 -7.20 -13.72 4.72
CA THR A 147 -6.45 -12.45 4.72
C THR A 147 -6.86 -11.54 3.57
N ARG A 148 -7.27 -12.11 2.41
CA ARG A 148 -7.75 -11.37 1.24
C ARG A 148 -9.03 -10.54 1.50
N GLN A 149 -9.72 -10.79 2.59
CA GLN A 149 -10.86 -9.97 3.00
C GLN A 149 -10.45 -8.54 3.34
N PHE A 150 -9.22 -8.35 3.85
CA PHE A 150 -8.68 -7.06 4.30
C PHE A 150 -7.47 -6.60 3.49
N PHE A 151 -6.75 -7.50 2.81
CA PHE A 151 -5.64 -7.22 1.90
C PHE A 151 -5.93 -7.84 0.52
N MET A 152 -6.65 -7.12 -0.35
CA MET A 152 -7.25 -7.67 -1.57
C MET A 152 -6.44 -7.43 -2.85
N HIS A 153 -5.31 -6.71 -2.81
CA HIS A 153 -4.46 -6.43 -3.98
C HIS A 153 -3.10 -7.16 -3.92
N GLY A 154 -2.28 -7.02 -4.94
CA GLY A 154 -0.90 -7.48 -4.95
C GLY A 154 0.00 -6.57 -4.13
N THR A 155 1.21 -7.05 -3.83
CA THR A 155 2.19 -6.24 -3.08
C THR A 155 3.10 -5.43 -3.99
N SER A 156 3.21 -5.81 -5.27
CA SER A 156 4.24 -5.24 -6.15
C SER A 156 3.82 -5.21 -7.60
N HIS A 157 4.19 -4.16 -8.30
CA HIS A 157 4.20 -4.06 -9.75
C HIS A 157 5.53 -3.51 -10.25
N SER A 158 5.82 -3.68 -11.55
CA SER A 158 6.98 -3.05 -12.17
C SER A 158 6.76 -1.55 -12.27
N LEU A 159 7.81 -0.78 -12.07
CA LEU A 159 7.83 0.67 -12.18
C LEU A 159 8.90 1.09 -13.20
N GLY A 160 8.58 2.04 -14.08
CA GLY A 160 9.49 2.50 -15.12
C GLY A 160 8.96 3.69 -15.90
N LEU A 161 8.77 3.54 -17.21
CA LEU A 161 8.17 4.59 -18.05
C LEU A 161 6.66 4.77 -17.78
N ASP A 162 6.01 3.71 -17.36
CA ASP A 162 4.65 3.76 -16.83
C ASP A 162 4.68 3.40 -15.34
N VAL A 163 3.72 3.91 -14.56
CA VAL A 163 3.58 3.54 -13.15
C VAL A 163 3.31 2.05 -12.98
N HIS A 164 2.44 1.47 -13.81
CA HIS A 164 2.28 0.03 -13.99
C HIS A 164 3.02 -0.39 -15.25
N ASP A 165 4.35 -0.48 -15.17
CA ASP A 165 5.20 -0.65 -16.34
C ASP A 165 5.05 -2.03 -16.98
N VAL A 166 5.34 -2.08 -18.27
CA VAL A 166 5.26 -3.31 -19.07
C VAL A 166 6.20 -4.39 -18.55
N GLY A 167 5.78 -5.62 -18.64
CA GLY A 167 6.62 -6.77 -18.29
C GLY A 167 5.78 -8.00 -17.97
N VAL A 168 6.30 -9.16 -18.35
CA VAL A 168 5.67 -10.42 -17.98
C VAL A 168 6.25 -10.85 -16.63
N THR A 169 5.59 -10.45 -15.56
CA THR A 169 6.00 -10.80 -14.18
C THR A 169 5.69 -12.25 -13.84
N ARG A 170 4.56 -12.78 -14.38
CA ARG A 170 4.15 -14.19 -14.22
C ARG A 170 3.86 -14.81 -15.57
N PRO A 171 4.85 -15.46 -16.23
CA PRO A 171 4.62 -16.14 -17.49
C PRO A 171 3.51 -17.18 -17.36
N GLY A 172 2.48 -17.08 -18.21
CA GLY A 172 1.30 -17.96 -18.15
C GLY A 172 0.29 -17.61 -17.04
N GLY A 173 0.49 -16.47 -16.33
CA GLY A 173 -0.43 -15.96 -15.30
C GLY A 173 -0.46 -16.76 -14.00
N LYS A 174 0.41 -17.74 -13.83
CA LYS A 174 0.46 -18.65 -12.66
C LYS A 174 1.88 -18.82 -12.11
N GLY A 175 1.98 -19.36 -10.89
CA GLY A 175 3.23 -19.70 -10.23
C GLY A 175 3.95 -18.49 -9.65
N ASP A 176 5.20 -18.72 -9.27
CA ASP A 176 6.02 -17.78 -8.47
C ASP A 176 6.51 -16.57 -9.25
N GLY A 177 6.37 -16.60 -10.55
CA GLY A 177 6.78 -15.51 -11.44
C GLY A 177 8.25 -15.58 -11.86
N ARG A 178 8.68 -14.55 -12.62
CA ARG A 178 10.07 -14.41 -13.06
C ARG A 178 10.99 -14.17 -11.86
N LEU A 179 12.27 -14.51 -12.00
CA LEU A 179 13.26 -14.19 -10.98
C LEU A 179 13.63 -12.70 -11.03
N LEU A 180 13.77 -12.10 -9.87
CA LEU A 180 14.26 -10.73 -9.72
C LEU A 180 15.72 -10.65 -10.16
N GLN A 181 16.06 -9.61 -10.91
CA GLN A 181 17.38 -9.36 -11.46
C GLN A 181 17.87 -7.96 -11.03
N GLU A 182 19.19 -7.80 -11.01
CA GLU A 182 19.82 -6.50 -10.75
C GLU A 182 19.29 -5.43 -11.72
N GLY A 183 19.00 -4.25 -11.20
CA GLY A 183 18.48 -3.11 -11.94
C GLY A 183 16.97 -3.07 -12.11
N MET A 184 16.22 -4.09 -11.65
CA MET A 184 14.76 -4.00 -11.62
C MET A 184 14.31 -3.01 -10.56
N VAL A 185 13.27 -2.23 -10.88
CA VAL A 185 12.54 -1.38 -9.94
C VAL A 185 11.11 -1.90 -9.84
N LEU A 186 10.62 -2.03 -8.62
CA LEU A 186 9.25 -2.48 -8.33
C LEU A 186 8.74 -1.78 -7.06
N THR A 187 7.42 -1.67 -6.93
CA THR A 187 6.79 -1.19 -5.70
C THR A 187 6.72 -2.29 -4.64
N VAL A 188 6.70 -1.89 -3.36
CA VAL A 188 6.32 -2.75 -2.24
C VAL A 188 5.27 -1.99 -1.45
N GLU A 189 3.99 -2.39 -1.58
CA GLU A 189 2.83 -1.59 -1.20
C GLU A 189 1.76 -2.37 -0.40
N PRO A 190 2.08 -3.13 0.65
CA PRO A 190 1.04 -3.80 1.41
C PRO A 190 0.04 -2.80 2.02
N GLY A 191 -1.20 -3.25 2.19
CA GLY A 191 -2.24 -2.44 2.80
C GLY A 191 -3.30 -3.27 3.51
N LEU A 192 -3.98 -2.65 4.49
CA LEU A 192 -5.11 -3.21 5.20
C LEU A 192 -6.28 -2.24 5.17
N TYR A 193 -7.48 -2.75 4.84
CA TYR A 193 -8.65 -1.94 4.56
C TYR A 193 -9.89 -2.48 5.29
N PHE A 194 -10.35 -1.75 6.28
CA PHE A 194 -11.50 -2.10 7.13
C PHE A 194 -12.69 -1.19 6.78
N ALA A 195 -13.20 -1.35 5.57
CA ALA A 195 -14.27 -0.49 5.03
C ALA A 195 -15.58 -0.64 5.82
N SER A 196 -16.11 0.47 6.34
CA SER A 196 -17.33 0.49 7.13
C SER A 196 -18.59 0.10 6.33
N TRP A 197 -18.53 0.26 5.01
CA TRP A 197 -19.63 0.01 4.08
C TRP A 197 -19.68 -1.43 3.55
N ARG A 198 -18.70 -2.29 3.91
CA ARG A 198 -18.72 -3.69 3.49
C ARG A 198 -19.68 -4.50 4.35
N GLU A 199 -20.66 -5.12 3.67
CA GLU A 199 -21.67 -5.99 4.29
C GLU A 199 -21.37 -7.49 4.10
N ASP A 200 -20.41 -7.80 3.24
CA ASP A 200 -20.03 -9.19 2.86
C ASP A 200 -19.02 -9.82 3.81
N ILE A 201 -18.39 -9.03 4.67
CA ILE A 201 -17.46 -9.47 5.70
C ILE A 201 -17.78 -8.82 7.05
N GLN A 202 -17.36 -9.48 8.11
CA GLN A 202 -17.46 -8.88 9.45
C GLN A 202 -16.24 -8.00 9.72
N VAL A 203 -16.42 -6.68 9.64
CA VAL A 203 -15.40 -5.70 10.04
C VAL A 203 -15.58 -5.43 11.55
N PRO A 204 -14.55 -5.69 12.40
CA PRO A 204 -14.65 -5.35 13.82
C PRO A 204 -14.82 -3.83 14.00
N GLU A 205 -15.79 -3.42 14.83
CA GLU A 205 -16.18 -2.02 15.01
C GLU A 205 -14.98 -1.10 15.33
N ARG A 206 -14.04 -1.57 16.18
CA ARG A 206 -12.85 -0.81 16.59
C ARG A 206 -11.90 -0.47 15.43
N TYR A 207 -11.98 -1.20 14.31
CA TYR A 207 -11.15 -0.97 13.11
C TYR A 207 -11.93 -0.38 11.95
N SER A 208 -13.26 -0.26 12.07
CA SER A 208 -14.14 0.24 11.01
C SER A 208 -13.70 1.62 10.51
N GLY A 209 -13.59 1.78 9.18
CA GLY A 209 -13.15 3.01 8.53
C GLY A 209 -11.63 3.23 8.55
N ILE A 210 -10.83 2.26 8.98
CA ILE A 210 -9.35 2.31 8.91
C ILE A 210 -8.88 1.74 7.59
N GLY A 211 -8.18 2.55 6.79
CA GLY A 211 -7.42 2.14 5.62
C GLY A 211 -5.97 2.59 5.78
N VAL A 212 -5.03 1.66 5.61
CA VAL A 212 -3.59 1.92 5.67
C VAL A 212 -2.92 1.23 4.49
N ARG A 213 -2.14 1.97 3.72
CA ARG A 213 -1.13 1.47 2.77
C ARG A 213 0.17 2.22 3.03
N ILE A 214 1.27 1.50 2.96
CA ILE A 214 2.62 2.04 2.99
C ILE A 214 3.34 1.45 1.79
N GLU A 215 4.02 2.28 1.02
CA GLU A 215 4.59 1.89 -0.26
C GLU A 215 5.89 2.60 -0.52
N ASP A 216 6.88 1.85 -0.92
CA ASP A 216 8.15 2.36 -1.41
C ASP A 216 8.52 1.77 -2.77
N ASP A 217 9.24 2.58 -3.57
CA ASP A 217 9.93 2.14 -4.77
C ASP A 217 11.24 1.44 -4.39
N VAL A 218 11.43 0.21 -4.85
CA VAL A 218 12.55 -0.64 -4.46
C VAL A 218 13.40 -1.02 -5.68
N LEU A 219 14.68 -0.65 -5.64
CA LEU A 219 15.68 -1.06 -6.62
C LEU A 219 16.35 -2.36 -6.18
N ILE A 220 16.37 -3.35 -7.07
CA ILE A 220 17.09 -4.61 -6.85
C ILE A 220 18.57 -4.43 -7.16
N THR A 221 19.42 -4.64 -6.16
CA THR A 221 20.88 -4.56 -6.31
C THR A 221 21.60 -5.83 -5.84
N LYS A 222 22.87 -6.00 -6.23
CA LYS A 222 23.70 -7.11 -5.78
C LYS A 222 23.96 -7.12 -4.28
N ASP A 223 23.86 -5.97 -3.63
CA ASP A 223 24.10 -5.83 -2.19
C ASP A 223 22.78 -5.89 -1.37
N GLY A 224 21.64 -6.16 -2.05
CA GLY A 224 20.29 -6.23 -1.48
C GLY A 224 19.35 -5.17 -2.06
N PRO A 225 18.10 -5.12 -1.60
CA PRO A 225 17.13 -4.11 -2.02
C PRO A 225 17.53 -2.72 -1.50
N VAL A 226 17.35 -1.70 -2.35
CA VAL A 226 17.56 -0.29 -1.99
C VAL A 226 16.22 0.42 -2.11
N VAL A 227 15.74 1.00 -1.02
CA VAL A 227 14.56 1.85 -1.00
C VAL A 227 14.94 3.21 -1.61
N LEU A 228 14.17 3.66 -2.60
CA LEU A 228 14.40 4.91 -3.34
C LEU A 228 13.59 6.08 -2.78
N THR A 229 12.50 5.80 -2.00
CA THR A 229 11.48 6.79 -1.58
C THR A 229 11.30 6.90 -0.07
#